data_290f9edc680ea174d7767183362bb00d
#
_entry.id   290f9edc680ea174d7767183362bb00d
#
_cell.length_a   1.000
_cell.length_b   1.000
_cell.length_c   1.000
_cell.angle_alpha   90.00
_cell.angle_beta   90.00
_cell.angle_gamma   90.00
#
_symmetry.space_group_name_H-M   'P 1'
#
loop_
_entity.id
_entity.type
_entity.pdbx_description
1 polymer ?
#
loop_
_entity_poly.entity_id
_entity_poly.type
_entity_poly.pdbx_seq_one_letter_code
_entity_poly.pdbx_strand_id
1 'polypeptide(L)'
;MKILLVACNAKYIHSNLAVYDLQAYASDYADHIVLKEYTINQQKDDIMRDIYLEHPDVVCVSCYIWNLSFVKELMADLIKILPGADFWAGGPEVSYDAEKFLTENSEFKGVMVGEGEETFKELAGHYVEKNPQNLKNMTGICYRDGDQIIHNGWRQIMDLSSIPFIYKDLSEFKNRIIYYESSRGCPFSWSYCLSSIDKKLRFRETVKKELQFFIDNKVPQVKFVDRTFNCKHDHAMAIWKYINEHDNGVTNFHFEISADLLREEELQEMSTMRPGLIQLEIGVQSTNPDTIKAIHRTMDFEKLKGIVDRIHSFGNIHQHLDLIAGLPYEDYDSFRHSFNDV
;
A
#
# COMPACT_ATOMS: atom_id res chain seq x y z
N MET A 1 8.15 21.15 -18.70
CA MET A 1 8.49 20.32 -17.51
C MET A 1 7.61 19.09 -17.55
N LYS A 2 8.21 17.90 -17.54
CA LYS A 2 7.48 16.62 -17.49
C LYS A 2 7.97 15.82 -16.28
N ILE A 3 7.04 15.47 -15.40
CA ILE A 3 7.26 14.64 -14.20
C ILE A 3 6.71 13.25 -14.49
N LEU A 4 7.54 12.24 -14.35
CA LEU A 4 7.15 10.86 -14.56
C LEU A 4 7.02 10.13 -13.21
N LEU A 5 5.80 9.69 -12.88
CA LEU A 5 5.55 8.76 -11.78
C LEU A 5 5.76 7.33 -12.28
N VAL A 6 6.66 6.60 -11.64
CA VAL A 6 7.03 5.23 -12.03
C VAL A 6 6.72 4.25 -10.92
N ALA A 7 6.00 3.18 -11.24
CA ALA A 7 5.79 2.05 -10.35
C ALA A 7 6.28 0.77 -11.01
N CYS A 8 7.08 -0.03 -10.28
CA CYS A 8 7.49 -1.38 -10.69
C CYS A 8 6.78 -2.39 -9.79
N ASN A 9 5.67 -2.95 -10.28
CA ASN A 9 4.84 -3.88 -9.54
C ASN A 9 5.44 -5.30 -9.53
N ALA A 10 5.06 -6.14 -8.57
CA ALA A 10 5.50 -7.53 -8.50
C ALA A 10 4.99 -8.36 -9.71
N LYS A 11 3.75 -8.12 -10.15
CA LYS A 11 3.12 -8.76 -11.32
C LYS A 11 2.18 -7.78 -12.03
N TYR A 12 1.85 -8.08 -13.29
CA TYR A 12 0.95 -7.25 -14.13
C TYR A 12 -0.45 -7.05 -13.51
N ILE A 13 -0.98 -8.07 -12.83
CA ILE A 13 -2.33 -8.01 -12.23
C ILE A 13 -2.47 -6.95 -11.13
N HIS A 14 -1.36 -6.49 -10.54
CA HIS A 14 -1.36 -5.47 -9.50
C HIS A 14 -1.32 -4.08 -10.11
N SER A 15 -2.13 -3.16 -9.58
CA SER A 15 -1.97 -1.72 -9.76
C SER A 15 -1.32 -1.12 -8.51
N ASN A 16 -0.61 -0.02 -8.66
CA ASN A 16 0.03 0.66 -7.53
C ASN A 16 -0.83 1.84 -7.07
N LEU A 17 -1.74 1.60 -6.12
CA LEU A 17 -2.67 2.61 -5.61
C LEU A 17 -1.95 3.93 -5.25
N ALA A 18 -0.77 3.86 -4.62
CA ALA A 18 -0.06 5.05 -4.16
C ALA A 18 0.27 6.03 -5.29
N VAL A 19 0.77 5.57 -6.45
CA VAL A 19 1.12 6.50 -7.54
C VAL A 19 -0.11 7.12 -8.20
N TYR A 20 -1.25 6.42 -8.21
CA TYR A 20 -2.53 6.99 -8.65
C TYR A 20 -3.05 8.04 -7.68
N ASP A 21 -2.94 7.79 -6.37
CA ASP A 21 -3.32 8.77 -5.34
C ASP A 21 -2.44 10.02 -5.41
N LEU A 22 -1.12 9.87 -5.62
CA LEU A 22 -0.21 10.99 -5.83
C LEU A 22 -0.62 11.83 -7.05
N GLN A 23 -0.89 11.18 -8.19
CA GLN A 23 -1.32 11.86 -9.41
C GLN A 23 -2.65 12.59 -9.21
N ALA A 24 -3.63 11.93 -8.60
CA ALA A 24 -4.95 12.51 -8.36
C ALA A 24 -4.90 13.69 -7.38
N TYR A 25 -4.09 13.59 -6.32
CA TYR A 25 -3.93 14.65 -5.34
C TYR A 25 -3.21 15.88 -5.91
N ALA A 26 -2.28 15.66 -6.84
CA ALA A 26 -1.55 16.72 -7.57
C ALA A 26 -2.24 17.15 -8.86
N SER A 27 -3.57 17.04 -8.95
CA SER A 27 -4.36 17.33 -10.17
C SER A 27 -4.19 18.75 -10.72
N ASP A 28 -3.77 19.71 -9.90
CA ASP A 28 -3.42 21.09 -10.35
C ASP A 28 -2.26 21.10 -11.36
N TYR A 29 -1.45 20.04 -11.38
CA TYR A 29 -0.30 19.87 -12.27
C TYR A 29 -0.48 18.70 -13.25
N ALA A 30 -1.70 18.21 -13.47
CA ALA A 30 -2.01 17.02 -14.27
C ALA A 30 -1.37 17.02 -15.66
N ASP A 31 -1.35 18.17 -16.34
CA ASP A 31 -0.75 18.32 -17.68
C ASP A 31 0.78 18.09 -17.71
N HIS A 32 1.41 18.08 -16.55
CA HIS A 32 2.85 17.87 -16.38
C HIS A 32 3.21 16.48 -15.84
N ILE A 33 2.23 15.70 -15.37
CA ILE A 33 2.43 14.43 -14.68
C ILE A 33 2.00 13.28 -15.60
N VAL A 34 2.93 12.39 -15.88
CA VAL A 34 2.70 11.13 -16.61
C VAL A 34 2.94 9.97 -15.65
N LEU A 35 2.02 9.00 -15.61
CA LEU A 35 2.13 7.80 -14.81
C LEU A 35 2.47 6.61 -15.70
N LYS A 36 3.46 5.82 -15.28
CA LYS A 36 3.89 4.58 -15.93
C LYS A 36 3.98 3.45 -14.92
N GLU A 37 3.34 2.35 -15.24
CA GLU A 37 3.44 1.13 -14.45
C GLU A 37 4.13 0.02 -15.26
N TYR A 38 5.09 -0.59 -14.61
CA TYR A 38 5.86 -1.74 -15.09
C TYR A 38 5.78 -2.88 -14.08
N THR A 39 6.43 -4.00 -14.40
CA THR A 39 6.66 -5.08 -13.45
C THR A 39 8.14 -5.43 -13.37
N ILE A 40 8.58 -5.93 -12.22
CA ILE A 40 9.95 -6.42 -12.03
C ILE A 40 10.31 -7.62 -12.91
N ASN A 41 9.32 -8.19 -13.60
CA ASN A 41 9.48 -9.34 -14.53
C ASN A 41 9.68 -8.89 -15.99
N GLN A 42 9.54 -7.59 -16.29
CA GLN A 42 9.84 -7.05 -17.61
C GLN A 42 11.34 -6.87 -17.81
N GLN A 43 11.78 -6.88 -19.06
CA GLN A 43 13.18 -6.58 -19.37
C GLN A 43 13.51 -5.14 -19.00
N LYS A 44 14.56 -4.95 -18.21
CA LYS A 44 15.00 -3.62 -17.74
C LYS A 44 15.25 -2.66 -18.91
N ASP A 45 15.86 -3.13 -19.98
CA ASP A 45 16.16 -2.31 -21.16
C ASP A 45 14.90 -1.79 -21.87
N ASP A 46 13.81 -2.56 -21.88
CA ASP A 46 12.53 -2.12 -22.44
C ASP A 46 11.90 -1.01 -21.59
N ILE A 47 11.98 -1.15 -20.26
CA ILE A 47 11.53 -0.11 -19.31
C ILE A 47 12.37 1.16 -19.48
N MET A 48 13.70 1.01 -19.55
CA MET A 48 14.62 2.14 -19.76
C MET A 48 14.32 2.89 -21.05
N ARG A 49 14.09 2.14 -22.14
CA ARG A 49 13.74 2.72 -23.44
C ARG A 49 12.42 3.50 -23.36
N ASP A 50 11.39 2.93 -22.73
CA ASP A 50 10.08 3.57 -22.62
C ASP A 50 10.17 4.86 -21.76
N ILE A 51 10.90 4.83 -20.64
CA ILE A 51 11.15 6.02 -19.81
C ILE A 51 11.96 7.08 -20.60
N TYR A 52 13.00 6.66 -21.32
CA TYR A 52 13.83 7.56 -22.13
C TYR A 52 13.01 8.28 -23.21
N LEU A 53 12.10 7.58 -23.89
CA LEU A 53 11.24 8.15 -24.93
C LEU A 53 10.21 9.15 -24.38
N GLU A 54 9.91 9.12 -23.09
CA GLU A 54 9.07 10.13 -22.45
C GLU A 54 9.78 11.49 -22.27
N HIS A 55 11.12 11.51 -22.34
CA HIS A 55 11.93 12.71 -22.10
C HIS A 55 11.57 13.44 -20.80
N PRO A 56 11.56 12.73 -19.64
CA PRO A 56 11.19 13.36 -18.39
C PRO A 56 12.26 14.33 -17.88
N ASP A 57 11.83 15.41 -17.24
CA ASP A 57 12.70 16.30 -16.47
C ASP A 57 12.86 15.79 -15.03
N VAL A 58 11.84 15.06 -14.53
CA VAL A 58 11.82 14.48 -13.19
C VAL A 58 11.25 13.07 -13.24
N VAL A 59 11.87 12.13 -12.54
CA VAL A 59 11.38 10.76 -12.38
C VAL A 59 11.19 10.47 -10.90
N CYS A 60 9.95 10.16 -10.51
CA CYS A 60 9.59 9.80 -9.14
C CYS A 60 9.21 8.31 -9.11
N VAL A 61 9.93 7.50 -8.34
CA VAL A 61 9.72 6.04 -8.31
C VAL A 61 9.25 5.55 -6.96
N SER A 62 8.30 4.61 -6.96
CA SER A 62 7.80 3.96 -5.74
C SER A 62 8.68 2.78 -5.34
N CYS A 63 9.13 2.77 -4.07
CA CYS A 63 10.05 1.78 -3.51
C CYS A 63 9.38 0.94 -2.43
N TYR A 64 9.38 -0.37 -2.67
CA TYR A 64 8.86 -1.41 -1.78
C TYR A 64 9.91 -2.53 -1.65
N ILE A 65 9.77 -3.37 -0.64
CA ILE A 65 10.71 -4.47 -0.37
C ILE A 65 10.91 -5.40 -1.57
N TRP A 66 9.88 -5.61 -2.40
CA TRP A 66 9.95 -6.50 -3.58
C TRP A 66 10.59 -5.88 -4.80
N ASN A 67 10.69 -4.54 -4.88
CA ASN A 67 11.20 -3.86 -6.08
C ASN A 67 12.46 -3.02 -5.86
N LEU A 68 12.89 -2.78 -4.61
CA LEU A 68 13.97 -1.85 -4.32
C LEU A 68 15.27 -2.17 -5.06
N SER A 69 15.69 -3.44 -5.07
CA SER A 69 16.92 -3.85 -5.79
C SER A 69 16.81 -3.57 -7.29
N PHE A 70 15.66 -3.92 -7.90
CA PHE A 70 15.39 -3.66 -9.31
C PHE A 70 15.37 -2.15 -9.62
N VAL A 71 14.72 -1.36 -8.76
CA VAL A 71 14.64 0.11 -8.91
C VAL A 71 16.03 0.74 -8.84
N LYS A 72 16.87 0.33 -7.88
CA LYS A 72 18.25 0.84 -7.76
C LYS A 72 19.06 0.57 -9.04
N GLU A 73 19.01 -0.63 -9.57
CA GLU A 73 19.69 -0.98 -10.83
C GLU A 73 19.14 -0.17 -12.02
N LEU A 74 17.81 -0.02 -12.10
CA LEU A 74 17.15 0.73 -13.16
C LEU A 74 17.57 2.22 -13.14
N MET A 75 17.54 2.86 -11.97
CA MET A 75 17.89 4.28 -11.84
C MET A 75 19.38 4.53 -12.07
N ALA A 76 20.26 3.64 -11.61
CA ALA A 76 21.70 3.73 -11.85
C ALA A 76 22.08 3.66 -13.35
N ASP A 77 21.25 3.01 -14.16
CA ASP A 77 21.44 2.99 -15.61
C ASP A 77 20.72 4.17 -16.30
N LEU A 78 19.53 4.55 -15.83
CA LEU A 78 18.76 5.67 -16.40
C LEU A 78 19.52 7.00 -16.29
N ILE A 79 20.23 7.29 -15.19
CA ILE A 79 20.98 8.54 -15.05
C ILE A 79 22.06 8.71 -16.11
N LYS A 80 22.59 7.62 -16.66
CA LYS A 80 23.59 7.65 -17.72
C LYS A 80 23.04 8.15 -19.06
N ILE A 81 21.74 7.88 -19.30
CA ILE A 81 21.05 8.26 -20.56
C ILE A 81 20.13 9.45 -20.40
N LEU A 82 19.79 9.82 -19.15
CA LEU A 82 18.99 11.00 -18.77
C LEU A 82 19.75 11.87 -17.74
N PRO A 83 20.96 12.35 -18.05
CA PRO A 83 21.83 13.05 -17.07
C PRO A 83 21.29 14.40 -16.61
N GLY A 84 20.26 14.92 -17.27
CA GLY A 84 19.60 16.19 -16.93
C GLY A 84 18.31 16.01 -16.12
N ALA A 85 17.87 14.79 -15.86
CA ALA A 85 16.68 14.51 -15.09
C ALA A 85 17.00 14.37 -13.59
N ASP A 86 16.10 14.87 -12.74
CA ASP A 86 16.15 14.66 -11.30
C ASP A 86 15.39 13.37 -10.94
N PHE A 87 16.02 12.50 -10.13
CA PHE A 87 15.44 11.24 -9.69
C PHE A 87 15.03 11.32 -8.21
N TRP A 88 13.76 11.01 -7.94
CA TRP A 88 13.18 10.98 -6.60
C TRP A 88 12.64 9.59 -6.26
N ALA A 89 12.85 9.17 -5.04
CA ALA A 89 12.26 7.95 -4.51
C ALA A 89 11.18 8.25 -3.48
N GLY A 90 10.26 7.34 -3.26
CA GLY A 90 9.26 7.39 -2.19
C GLY A 90 8.77 5.98 -1.86
N GLY A 91 8.06 5.86 -0.77
CA GLY A 91 7.51 4.58 -0.32
C GLY A 91 8.18 4.03 0.94
N PRO A 92 7.61 2.95 1.51
CA PRO A 92 7.98 2.49 2.84
C PRO A 92 9.43 2.02 2.97
N GLU A 93 10.04 1.54 1.88
CA GLU A 93 11.38 0.95 1.94
C GLU A 93 12.50 1.99 2.02
N VAL A 94 12.22 3.25 1.68
CA VAL A 94 13.22 4.33 1.65
C VAL A 94 12.92 5.47 2.62
N SER A 95 11.70 5.52 3.17
CA SER A 95 11.26 6.67 4.00
C SER A 95 11.96 6.74 5.35
N TYR A 96 12.25 5.60 5.98
CA TYR A 96 12.74 5.57 7.37
C TYR A 96 14.25 5.74 7.49
N ASP A 97 15.01 5.31 6.47
CA ASP A 97 16.47 5.44 6.39
C ASP A 97 16.89 6.32 5.20
N ALA A 98 16.14 7.40 4.94
CA ALA A 98 16.29 8.23 3.75
C ALA A 98 17.69 8.84 3.58
N GLU A 99 18.33 9.27 4.67
CA GLU A 99 19.71 9.79 4.64
C GLU A 99 20.71 8.71 4.23
N LYS A 100 20.59 7.51 4.80
CA LYS A 100 21.41 6.36 4.44
C LYS A 100 21.17 5.95 2.99
N PHE A 101 19.90 5.87 2.58
CA PHE A 101 19.55 5.55 1.20
C PHE A 101 20.19 6.52 0.21
N LEU A 102 20.09 7.80 0.45
CA LEU A 102 20.74 8.81 -0.39
C LEU A 102 22.27 8.73 -0.34
N THR A 103 22.88 8.45 0.80
CA THR A 103 24.32 8.28 0.90
C THR A 103 24.83 7.14 0.02
N GLU A 104 24.10 6.03 -0.03
CA GLU A 104 24.46 4.83 -0.78
C GLU A 104 24.08 4.90 -2.28
N ASN A 105 23.15 5.80 -2.67
CA ASN A 105 22.58 5.87 -4.02
C ASN A 105 22.65 7.32 -4.54
N SER A 106 23.79 7.67 -5.13
CA SER A 106 24.10 9.04 -5.55
C SER A 106 23.28 9.54 -6.73
N GLU A 107 22.64 8.64 -7.47
CA GLU A 107 21.74 8.94 -8.58
C GLU A 107 20.44 9.63 -8.15
N PHE A 108 20.03 9.47 -6.90
CA PHE A 108 18.83 10.12 -6.41
C PHE A 108 19.07 11.54 -5.89
N LYS A 109 18.25 12.48 -6.35
CA LYS A 109 18.18 13.86 -5.85
C LYS A 109 17.56 13.90 -4.46
N GLY A 110 16.55 13.07 -4.21
CA GLY A 110 15.90 13.04 -2.91
C GLY A 110 14.92 11.90 -2.72
N VAL A 111 14.36 11.86 -1.52
CA VAL A 111 13.35 10.90 -1.05
C VAL A 111 12.16 11.67 -0.49
N MET A 112 10.97 11.33 -0.93
CA MET A 112 9.72 11.73 -0.27
C MET A 112 9.48 10.79 0.92
N VAL A 113 9.45 11.33 2.15
CA VAL A 113 9.35 10.55 3.38
C VAL A 113 7.95 10.60 3.97
N GLY A 114 7.43 9.44 4.36
CA GLY A 114 6.09 9.30 4.94
C GLY A 114 4.98 9.28 3.89
N GLU A 115 3.84 9.93 4.22
CA GLU A 115 2.71 10.08 3.30
C GLU A 115 3.09 11.00 2.15
N GLY A 116 2.86 10.52 0.93
CA GLY A 116 3.43 11.14 -0.26
C GLY A 116 2.55 12.19 -0.92
N GLU A 117 1.24 12.20 -0.69
CA GLU A 117 0.26 12.93 -1.48
C GLU A 117 0.50 14.45 -1.47
N GLU A 118 0.56 15.06 -0.29
CA GLU A 118 0.87 16.49 -0.16
C GLU A 118 2.31 16.81 -0.55
N THR A 119 3.24 15.92 -0.18
CA THR A 119 4.67 16.09 -0.50
C THR A 119 4.91 16.08 -2.00
N PHE A 120 4.29 15.14 -2.72
CA PHE A 120 4.40 15.07 -4.17
C PHE A 120 3.75 16.28 -4.85
N LYS A 121 2.59 16.74 -4.37
CA LYS A 121 1.95 17.96 -4.90
C LYS A 121 2.86 19.18 -4.76
N GLU A 122 3.47 19.39 -3.60
CA GLU A 122 4.42 20.50 -3.39
C GLU A 122 5.68 20.33 -4.26
N LEU A 123 6.18 19.09 -4.41
CA LEU A 123 7.32 18.79 -5.27
C LEU A 123 7.01 19.07 -6.74
N ALA A 124 5.82 18.70 -7.22
CA ALA A 124 5.36 19.02 -8.57
C ALA A 124 5.30 20.54 -8.78
N GLY A 125 4.75 21.29 -7.81
CA GLY A 125 4.76 22.75 -7.83
C GLY A 125 6.17 23.32 -7.89
N HIS A 126 7.13 22.78 -7.13
CA HIS A 126 8.52 23.20 -7.18
C HIS A 126 9.12 23.13 -8.59
N TYR A 127 8.79 22.11 -9.35
CA TYR A 127 9.32 21.95 -10.71
C TYR A 127 8.56 22.73 -11.77
N VAL A 128 7.25 22.95 -11.58
CA VAL A 128 6.36 23.51 -12.62
C VAL A 128 6.15 25.02 -12.50
N GLU A 129 6.13 25.56 -11.29
CA GLU A 129 5.77 26.95 -11.05
C GLU A 129 6.91 27.94 -11.40
N LYS A 130 6.53 29.17 -11.80
CA LYS A 130 7.52 30.22 -12.11
C LYS A 130 8.27 30.75 -10.88
N ASN A 131 7.61 30.71 -9.71
CA ASN A 131 8.17 31.12 -8.41
C ASN A 131 8.01 29.97 -7.42
N PRO A 132 8.78 28.87 -7.58
CA PRO A 132 8.58 27.67 -6.79
C PRO A 132 9.00 27.85 -5.34
N GLN A 133 8.34 27.12 -4.45
CA GLN A 133 8.82 26.93 -3.08
C GLN A 133 10.20 26.30 -3.11
N ASN A 134 11.12 26.82 -2.28
CA ASN A 134 12.45 26.23 -2.15
C ASN A 134 12.35 24.88 -1.40
N LEU A 135 13.11 23.88 -1.87
CA LEU A 135 13.20 22.57 -1.22
C LEU A 135 13.51 22.66 0.28
N LYS A 136 14.29 23.67 0.71
CA LYS A 136 14.60 23.92 2.15
C LYS A 136 13.37 24.15 3.03
N ASN A 137 12.28 24.60 2.46
CA ASN A 137 11.04 24.89 3.19
C ASN A 137 9.97 23.80 3.04
N MET A 138 10.24 22.77 2.25
CA MET A 138 9.31 21.69 1.97
C MET A 138 9.48 20.59 3.03
N THR A 139 8.46 20.33 3.83
CA THR A 139 8.45 19.18 4.76
C THR A 139 8.16 17.87 4.04
N GLY A 140 8.53 16.75 4.64
CA GLY A 140 8.27 15.42 4.05
C GLY A 140 9.28 15.02 2.97
N ILE A 141 10.46 15.66 2.92
CA ILE A 141 11.55 15.28 2.01
C ILE A 141 12.89 15.15 2.74
N CYS A 142 13.72 14.28 2.18
CA CYS A 142 15.16 14.24 2.42
C CYS A 142 15.84 14.40 1.06
N TYR A 143 16.79 15.34 0.89
CA TYR A 143 17.33 15.67 -0.42
C TYR A 143 18.80 16.11 -0.39
N ARG A 144 19.46 16.13 -1.57
CA ARG A 144 20.83 16.64 -1.77
C ARG A 144 20.81 18.13 -2.06
N ASP A 145 21.61 18.88 -1.28
CA ASP A 145 21.95 20.27 -1.54
C ASP A 145 23.50 20.37 -1.64
N GLY A 146 24.02 20.29 -2.86
CA GLY A 146 25.45 20.09 -3.09
C GLY A 146 25.92 18.74 -2.52
N ASP A 147 26.93 18.79 -1.66
CA ASP A 147 27.51 17.61 -1.00
C ASP A 147 26.78 17.22 0.29
N GLN A 148 25.78 17.99 0.70
CA GLN A 148 25.04 17.73 1.93
C GLN A 148 23.72 16.99 1.65
N ILE A 149 23.34 16.11 2.58
CA ILE A 149 22.02 15.50 2.63
C ILE A 149 21.23 16.20 3.74
N ILE A 150 20.06 16.75 3.40
CA ILE A 150 19.22 17.52 4.30
C ILE A 150 17.90 16.79 4.48
N HIS A 151 17.54 16.52 5.73
CA HIS A 151 16.24 15.96 6.08
C HIS A 151 15.35 17.05 6.70
N ASN A 152 14.27 17.43 6.01
CA ASN A 152 13.36 18.52 6.43
C ASN A 152 12.29 18.07 7.44
N GLY A 153 12.43 16.86 8.00
CA GLY A 153 11.46 16.31 8.94
C GLY A 153 10.24 15.66 8.26
N TRP A 154 9.44 15.05 9.10
CA TRP A 154 8.21 14.37 8.69
C TRP A 154 7.05 15.35 8.58
N ARG A 155 6.18 15.15 7.59
CA ARG A 155 4.94 15.89 7.46
C ARG A 155 3.93 15.42 8.52
N GLN A 156 3.03 16.31 8.90
CA GLN A 156 1.87 15.90 9.69
C GLN A 156 1.00 14.95 8.87
N ILE A 157 0.42 13.96 9.55
CA ILE A 157 -0.48 13.00 8.92
C ILE A 157 -1.73 13.72 8.39
N MET A 158 -2.09 13.39 7.15
CA MET A 158 -3.18 14.04 6.45
C MET A 158 -4.56 13.46 6.80
N ASP A 159 -5.62 14.18 6.43
CA ASP A 159 -6.98 13.64 6.40
C ASP A 159 -7.14 12.73 5.17
N LEU A 160 -7.43 11.46 5.41
CA LEU A 160 -7.59 10.47 4.35
C LEU A 160 -8.73 10.80 3.37
N SER A 161 -9.76 11.52 3.86
CA SER A 161 -10.89 11.94 3.03
C SER A 161 -10.53 13.04 2.00
N SER A 162 -9.36 13.68 2.15
CA SER A 162 -8.87 14.67 1.19
C SER A 162 -8.29 14.05 -0.08
N ILE A 163 -7.98 12.76 -0.09
CA ILE A 163 -7.47 12.05 -1.27
C ILE A 163 -8.64 11.79 -2.23
N PRO A 164 -8.56 12.26 -3.50
CA PRO A 164 -9.63 12.03 -4.47
C PRO A 164 -9.84 10.54 -4.76
N PHE A 165 -11.09 10.16 -5.11
CA PHE A 165 -11.36 8.82 -5.61
C PHE A 165 -10.82 8.67 -7.04
N ILE A 166 -9.92 7.71 -7.25
CA ILE A 166 -9.15 7.57 -8.50
C ILE A 166 -9.87 6.78 -9.59
N TYR A 167 -10.81 5.91 -9.23
CA TYR A 167 -11.45 4.94 -10.15
C TYR A 167 -12.61 5.53 -10.96
N LYS A 168 -12.47 6.75 -11.50
CA LYS A 168 -13.51 7.37 -12.34
C LYS A 168 -13.65 6.69 -13.69
N ASP A 169 -12.56 6.15 -14.22
CA ASP A 169 -12.49 5.33 -15.41
C ASP A 169 -11.82 4.00 -15.08
N LEU A 170 -12.53 2.90 -15.31
CA LEU A 170 -12.03 1.55 -15.03
C LEU A 170 -11.32 0.90 -16.23
N SER A 171 -11.26 1.56 -17.39
CA SER A 171 -10.65 1.02 -18.61
C SER A 171 -9.17 0.72 -18.44
N GLU A 172 -8.44 1.55 -17.67
CA GLU A 172 -7.02 1.37 -17.36
C GLU A 172 -6.75 0.20 -16.40
N PHE A 173 -7.78 -0.23 -15.65
CA PHE A 173 -7.69 -1.32 -14.67
C PHE A 173 -8.25 -2.65 -15.19
N LYS A 174 -8.51 -2.76 -16.49
CA LYS A 174 -9.01 -4.00 -17.08
C LYS A 174 -8.04 -5.16 -16.84
N ASN A 175 -8.55 -6.26 -16.29
CA ASN A 175 -7.76 -7.44 -15.89
C ASN A 175 -6.74 -7.17 -14.75
N ARG A 176 -6.98 -6.14 -13.95
CA ARG A 176 -6.18 -5.84 -12.75
C ARG A 176 -7.02 -5.92 -11.50
N ILE A 177 -6.37 -6.15 -10.38
CA ILE A 177 -6.98 -6.06 -9.05
C ILE A 177 -7.15 -4.56 -8.72
N ILE A 178 -8.33 -4.17 -8.32
CA ILE A 178 -8.61 -2.85 -7.76
C ILE A 178 -8.17 -2.86 -6.30
N TYR A 179 -7.28 -1.94 -5.95
CA TYR A 179 -6.88 -1.71 -4.57
C TYR A 179 -7.62 -0.52 -3.99
N TYR A 180 -8.16 -0.66 -2.79
CA TYR A 180 -8.96 0.36 -2.16
C TYR A 180 -8.54 0.57 -0.70
N GLU A 181 -8.39 1.82 -0.26
CA GLU A 181 -8.03 2.19 1.10
C GLU A 181 -9.22 2.88 1.78
N SER A 182 -9.85 2.20 2.75
CA SER A 182 -10.96 2.77 3.53
C SER A 182 -10.47 3.38 4.84
N SER A 183 -9.32 2.90 5.33
CA SER A 183 -8.65 3.41 6.51
C SER A 183 -7.14 3.33 6.40
N ARG A 184 -6.44 4.24 7.08
CA ARG A 184 -4.98 4.28 7.18
C ARG A 184 -4.53 4.33 8.63
N GLY A 185 -3.37 3.70 8.92
CA GLY A 185 -2.84 3.53 10.25
C GLY A 185 -3.19 2.17 10.86
N CYS A 186 -2.48 1.77 11.92
CA CYS A 186 -2.70 0.50 12.62
C CYS A 186 -2.43 0.67 14.12
N PRO A 187 -3.35 0.30 15.03
CA PRO A 187 -3.16 0.50 16.46
C PRO A 187 -2.16 -0.47 17.10
N PHE A 188 -1.80 -1.53 16.38
CA PHE A 188 -0.92 -2.59 16.87
C PHE A 188 0.55 -2.23 16.78
N SER A 189 1.38 -2.87 17.62
CA SER A 189 2.82 -2.59 17.76
C SER A 189 3.65 -3.86 17.58
N TRP A 190 3.37 -4.62 16.52
CA TRP A 190 4.13 -5.85 16.23
C TRP A 190 5.55 -5.51 15.78
N SER A 191 6.54 -6.19 16.37
CA SER A 191 7.97 -5.84 16.19
C SER A 191 8.50 -6.06 14.77
N TYR A 192 7.85 -6.90 13.98
CA TYR A 192 8.21 -7.18 12.59
C TYR A 192 7.47 -6.29 11.58
N CYS A 193 6.45 -5.53 12.02
CA CYS A 193 5.55 -4.86 11.12
C CYS A 193 5.85 -3.36 11.02
N LEU A 194 6.16 -2.89 9.80
CA LEU A 194 6.42 -1.50 9.51
C LEU A 194 5.21 -0.59 9.80
N SER A 195 3.98 -1.12 9.63
CA SER A 195 2.74 -0.37 9.93
C SER A 195 2.56 -0.03 11.41
N SER A 196 3.36 -0.62 12.30
CA SER A 196 3.39 -0.28 13.73
C SER A 196 3.88 1.14 14.02
N ILE A 197 4.40 1.84 13.01
CA ILE A 197 4.91 3.22 13.15
C ILE A 197 3.76 4.22 13.11
N ASP A 198 2.79 4.08 12.19
CA ASP A 198 1.61 4.95 12.11
C ASP A 198 0.45 4.35 12.91
N LYS A 199 0.34 4.76 14.18
CA LYS A 199 -0.69 4.26 15.12
C LYS A 199 -2.01 5.03 15.07
N LYS A 200 -2.05 6.16 14.36
CA LYS A 200 -3.27 6.98 14.30
C LYS A 200 -4.19 6.49 13.20
N LEU A 201 -5.26 5.81 13.60
CA LEU A 201 -6.32 5.41 12.69
C LEU A 201 -7.07 6.62 12.13
N ARG A 202 -7.23 6.62 10.82
CA ARG A 202 -8.01 7.60 10.06
C ARG A 202 -8.92 6.84 9.08
N PHE A 203 -10.12 7.34 8.87
CA PHE A 203 -11.13 6.69 8.04
C PHE A 203 -11.59 7.65 6.94
N ARG A 204 -11.84 7.10 5.76
CA ARG A 204 -12.40 7.82 4.63
C ARG A 204 -13.91 7.99 4.83
N GLU A 205 -14.43 9.20 4.68
CA GLU A 205 -15.86 9.49 4.89
C GLU A 205 -16.73 8.99 3.73
N THR A 206 -16.20 8.90 2.52
CA THR A 206 -16.93 8.60 1.29
C THR A 206 -17.06 7.12 0.96
N VAL A 207 -16.62 6.21 1.86
CA VAL A 207 -16.50 4.77 1.62
C VAL A 207 -17.73 4.16 0.96
N LYS A 208 -18.95 4.39 1.51
CA LYS A 208 -20.18 3.79 0.96
C LYS A 208 -20.45 4.22 -0.48
N LYS A 209 -20.22 5.49 -0.81
CA LYS A 209 -20.39 6.01 -2.17
C LYS A 209 -19.39 5.37 -3.14
N GLU A 210 -18.16 5.19 -2.70
CA GLU A 210 -17.08 4.60 -3.49
C GLU A 210 -17.29 3.09 -3.69
N LEU A 211 -17.76 2.39 -2.66
CA LEU A 211 -18.15 0.98 -2.77
C LEU A 211 -19.32 0.80 -3.73
N GLN A 212 -20.34 1.68 -3.70
CA GLN A 212 -21.45 1.65 -4.63
C GLN A 212 -20.96 1.77 -6.07
N PHE A 213 -19.96 2.62 -6.33
CA PHE A 213 -19.37 2.73 -7.67
C PHE A 213 -18.79 1.38 -8.15
N PHE A 214 -18.06 0.65 -7.29
CA PHE A 214 -17.52 -0.66 -7.66
C PHE A 214 -18.63 -1.69 -7.90
N ILE A 215 -19.68 -1.67 -7.07
CA ILE A 215 -20.85 -2.56 -7.18
C ILE A 215 -21.59 -2.29 -8.49
N ASP A 216 -21.91 -1.03 -8.79
CA ASP A 216 -22.64 -0.62 -10.00
C ASP A 216 -21.89 -0.98 -11.28
N ASN A 217 -20.55 -0.85 -11.25
CA ASN A 217 -19.70 -1.19 -12.37
C ASN A 217 -19.29 -2.67 -12.43
N LYS A 218 -19.82 -3.51 -11.53
CA LYS A 218 -19.54 -4.95 -11.47
C LYS A 218 -18.04 -5.28 -11.47
N VAL A 219 -17.27 -4.51 -10.70
CA VAL A 219 -15.83 -4.75 -10.55
C VAL A 219 -15.63 -6.17 -10.01
N PRO A 220 -14.85 -7.03 -10.68
CA PRO A 220 -14.73 -8.43 -10.27
C PRO A 220 -14.14 -8.61 -8.88
N GLN A 221 -13.11 -7.82 -8.55
CA GLN A 221 -12.43 -7.89 -7.25
C GLN A 221 -11.94 -6.52 -6.78
N VAL A 222 -12.23 -6.20 -5.53
CA VAL A 222 -11.71 -5.03 -4.80
C VAL A 222 -10.94 -5.54 -3.58
N LYS A 223 -9.61 -5.33 -3.55
CA LYS A 223 -8.78 -5.67 -2.40
C LYS A 223 -8.56 -4.43 -1.54
N PHE A 224 -9.01 -4.50 -0.28
CA PHE A 224 -8.72 -3.48 0.71
C PHE A 224 -7.25 -3.55 1.11
N VAL A 225 -6.60 -2.39 1.23
CA VAL A 225 -5.21 -2.26 1.70
C VAL A 225 -5.12 -1.78 3.15
N ASP A 226 -6.23 -1.71 3.82
CA ASP A 226 -6.33 -1.45 5.26
C ASP A 226 -5.53 -2.49 6.04
N ARG A 227 -4.67 -2.08 6.96
CA ARG A 227 -3.67 -2.96 7.62
C ARG A 227 -4.26 -3.99 8.56
N THR A 228 -5.31 -3.66 9.26
CA THR A 228 -6.16 -4.57 10.04
C THR A 228 -7.55 -4.01 9.94
N PHE A 229 -8.27 -4.41 8.92
CA PHE A 229 -9.56 -3.82 8.54
C PHE A 229 -10.55 -3.77 9.70
N ASN A 230 -10.63 -4.85 10.48
CA ASN A 230 -11.57 -4.97 11.59
C ASN A 230 -11.06 -4.46 12.95
N CYS A 231 -9.99 -3.66 12.97
CA CYS A 231 -9.50 -3.05 14.22
C CYS A 231 -10.49 -2.03 14.82
N LYS A 232 -11.41 -1.48 13.98
CA LYS A 232 -12.52 -0.64 14.41
C LYS A 232 -13.83 -1.31 14.03
N HIS A 233 -14.49 -1.94 15.01
CA HIS A 233 -15.71 -2.73 14.84
C HIS A 233 -16.81 -2.01 14.06
N ASP A 234 -17.17 -0.77 14.48
CA ASP A 234 -18.25 -0.03 13.85
C ASP A 234 -17.98 0.27 12.37
N HIS A 235 -16.72 0.54 12.01
CA HIS A 235 -16.31 0.78 10.63
C HIS A 235 -16.43 -0.50 9.78
N ALA A 236 -15.88 -1.60 10.27
CA ALA A 236 -15.93 -2.89 9.59
C ALA A 236 -17.37 -3.37 9.39
N MET A 237 -18.17 -3.33 10.46
CA MET A 237 -19.57 -3.73 10.41
C MET A 237 -20.40 -2.86 9.44
N ALA A 238 -20.17 -1.54 9.41
CA ALA A 238 -20.87 -0.65 8.49
C ALA A 238 -20.56 -0.95 7.02
N ILE A 239 -19.33 -1.37 6.71
CA ILE A 239 -18.92 -1.77 5.37
C ILE A 239 -19.48 -3.13 5.03
N TRP A 240 -19.33 -4.14 5.88
CA TRP A 240 -19.83 -5.50 5.63
C TRP A 240 -21.33 -5.53 5.42
N LYS A 241 -22.13 -4.84 6.26
CA LYS A 241 -23.56 -4.68 6.05
C LYS A 241 -23.87 -4.03 4.72
N TYR A 242 -23.16 -2.95 4.38
CA TYR A 242 -23.41 -2.21 3.15
C TYR A 242 -23.20 -3.09 1.91
N ILE A 243 -22.07 -3.82 1.83
CA ILE A 243 -21.77 -4.68 0.67
C ILE A 243 -22.71 -5.90 0.60
N ASN A 244 -23.18 -6.41 1.75
CA ASN A 244 -24.16 -7.50 1.80
C ASN A 244 -25.54 -7.05 1.28
N GLU A 245 -26.00 -5.89 1.74
CA GLU A 245 -27.29 -5.30 1.34
C GLU A 245 -27.33 -4.87 -0.14
N HIS A 246 -26.17 -4.52 -0.73
CA HIS A 246 -26.08 -4.02 -2.11
C HIS A 246 -25.38 -4.99 -3.05
N ASP A 247 -25.24 -6.26 -2.68
CA ASP A 247 -24.54 -7.26 -3.47
C ASP A 247 -25.13 -7.39 -4.88
N ASN A 248 -24.26 -7.28 -5.89
CA ASN A 248 -24.60 -7.39 -7.31
C ASN A 248 -24.42 -8.82 -7.88
N GLY A 249 -24.04 -9.79 -7.05
CA GLY A 249 -23.77 -11.18 -7.45
C GLY A 249 -22.43 -11.39 -8.17
N VAL A 250 -21.59 -10.36 -8.35
CA VAL A 250 -20.33 -10.40 -9.11
C VAL A 250 -19.13 -9.99 -8.25
N THR A 251 -19.20 -8.80 -7.63
CA THR A 251 -18.04 -8.20 -6.95
C THR A 251 -17.63 -9.02 -5.74
N ASN A 252 -16.33 -9.28 -5.64
CA ASN A 252 -15.66 -9.85 -4.47
C ASN A 252 -14.87 -8.75 -3.73
N PHE A 253 -14.99 -8.71 -2.42
CA PHE A 253 -14.24 -7.81 -1.57
C PHE A 253 -13.26 -8.60 -0.70
N HIS A 254 -11.98 -8.26 -0.77
CA HIS A 254 -10.91 -8.95 -0.05
C HIS A 254 -10.41 -8.07 1.10
N PHE A 255 -10.40 -8.62 2.32
CA PHE A 255 -10.03 -7.92 3.55
C PHE A 255 -8.88 -8.63 4.28
N GLU A 256 -7.93 -7.84 4.80
CA GLU A 256 -6.92 -8.31 5.77
C GLU A 256 -7.44 -8.06 7.19
N ILE A 257 -7.66 -9.12 7.96
CA ILE A 257 -8.29 -9.05 9.27
C ILE A 257 -7.46 -9.72 10.38
N SER A 258 -7.78 -9.38 11.63
CA SER A 258 -7.39 -10.16 12.81
C SER A 258 -8.63 -10.92 13.30
N ALA A 259 -8.63 -12.26 13.11
CA ALA A 259 -9.83 -13.06 13.37
C ALA A 259 -10.22 -13.07 14.87
N ASP A 260 -9.26 -12.96 15.77
CA ASP A 260 -9.46 -12.90 17.23
C ASP A 260 -10.22 -11.64 17.70
N LEU A 261 -10.30 -10.60 16.84
CA LEU A 261 -11.10 -9.38 17.09
C LEU A 261 -12.57 -9.52 16.69
N LEU A 262 -12.93 -10.53 15.89
CA LEU A 262 -14.29 -10.71 15.41
C LEU A 262 -15.26 -10.98 16.58
N ARG A 263 -16.43 -10.33 16.51
CA ARG A 263 -17.52 -10.47 17.45
C ARG A 263 -18.64 -11.29 16.85
N GLU A 264 -19.55 -11.74 17.72
CA GLU A 264 -20.70 -12.55 17.33
C GLU A 264 -21.56 -11.89 16.22
N GLU A 265 -21.76 -10.58 16.32
CA GLU A 265 -22.55 -9.81 15.37
C GLU A 265 -21.94 -9.80 13.97
N GLU A 266 -20.60 -9.71 13.88
CA GLU A 266 -19.85 -9.75 12.62
C GLU A 266 -19.90 -11.14 12.01
N LEU A 267 -19.74 -12.19 12.81
CA LEU A 267 -19.85 -13.58 12.37
C LEU A 267 -21.27 -13.89 11.86
N GLN A 268 -22.29 -13.36 12.54
CA GLN A 268 -23.68 -13.51 12.10
C GLN A 268 -23.93 -12.81 10.75
N GLU A 269 -23.43 -11.57 10.58
CA GLU A 269 -23.51 -10.87 9.29
C GLU A 269 -22.83 -11.66 8.17
N MET A 270 -21.60 -12.13 8.42
CA MET A 270 -20.83 -12.93 7.47
C MET A 270 -21.55 -14.22 7.04
N SER A 271 -22.26 -14.87 7.97
CA SER A 271 -23.00 -16.12 7.68
C SER A 271 -24.12 -15.95 6.67
N THR A 272 -24.63 -14.72 6.49
CA THR A 272 -25.73 -14.40 5.56
C THR A 272 -25.25 -13.96 4.18
N MET A 273 -23.96 -13.75 4.00
CA MET A 273 -23.38 -13.28 2.76
C MET A 273 -23.42 -14.33 1.66
N ARG A 274 -23.52 -13.87 0.41
CA ARG A 274 -23.40 -14.74 -0.78
C ARG A 274 -22.03 -15.43 -0.81
N PRO A 275 -21.95 -16.71 -1.26
CA PRO A 275 -20.64 -17.33 -1.53
C PRO A 275 -19.79 -16.49 -2.47
N GLY A 276 -18.58 -16.14 -2.03
CA GLY A 276 -17.63 -15.33 -2.77
C GLY A 276 -17.88 -13.82 -2.74
N LEU A 277 -18.80 -13.30 -1.92
CA LEU A 277 -18.92 -11.85 -1.72
C LEU A 277 -17.69 -11.30 -1.01
N ILE A 278 -17.21 -11.98 0.02
CA ILE A 278 -15.98 -11.61 0.70
C ILE A 278 -14.94 -12.74 0.70
N GLN A 279 -13.68 -12.33 0.82
CA GLN A 279 -12.52 -13.17 1.04
C GLN A 279 -11.72 -12.57 2.19
N LEU A 280 -11.22 -13.40 3.07
CA LEU A 280 -10.48 -12.99 4.25
C LEU A 280 -9.02 -13.49 4.18
N GLU A 281 -8.10 -12.58 4.45
CA GLU A 281 -6.69 -12.86 4.69
C GLU A 281 -6.43 -12.67 6.19
N ILE A 282 -6.02 -13.74 6.87
CA ILE A 282 -5.94 -13.82 8.33
C ILE A 282 -4.50 -14.13 8.72
N GLY A 283 -3.81 -13.13 9.27
CA GLY A 283 -2.46 -13.34 9.77
C GLY A 283 -2.48 -14.18 11.05
N VAL A 284 -1.97 -15.39 11.02
CA VAL A 284 -1.66 -16.21 12.20
C VAL A 284 -0.23 -15.93 12.64
N GLN A 285 0.69 -15.91 11.70
CA GLN A 285 2.13 -15.66 11.78
C GLN A 285 2.91 -16.82 12.37
N SER A 286 2.56 -17.31 13.57
CA SER A 286 3.12 -18.49 14.25
C SER A 286 2.14 -19.00 15.30
N THR A 287 2.22 -20.29 15.67
CA THR A 287 1.52 -20.87 16.83
C THR A 287 2.47 -21.06 18.01
N ASN A 288 3.76 -20.75 17.85
CA ASN A 288 4.76 -20.86 18.92
C ASN A 288 4.59 -19.71 19.93
N PRO A 289 4.31 -20.00 21.23
CA PRO A 289 4.07 -18.97 22.25
C PRO A 289 5.27 -18.03 22.48
N ASP A 290 6.50 -18.56 22.40
CA ASP A 290 7.72 -17.76 22.59
C ASP A 290 7.92 -16.79 21.43
N THR A 291 7.65 -17.23 20.19
CA THR A 291 7.63 -16.41 19.00
C THR A 291 6.58 -15.30 19.10
N ILE A 292 5.33 -15.64 19.41
CA ILE A 292 4.21 -14.68 19.57
C ILE A 292 4.55 -13.61 20.60
N LYS A 293 5.12 -14.00 21.74
CA LYS A 293 5.59 -13.05 22.76
C LYS A 293 6.72 -12.15 22.25
N ALA A 294 7.71 -12.71 21.55
CA ALA A 294 8.87 -11.98 21.05
C ALA A 294 8.50 -10.94 19.99
N ILE A 295 7.50 -11.23 19.18
CA ILE A 295 7.00 -10.29 18.15
C ILE A 295 5.98 -9.27 18.70
N HIS A 296 5.78 -9.22 20.03
CA HIS A 296 4.82 -8.36 20.71
C HIS A 296 3.38 -8.50 20.22
N ARG A 297 2.99 -9.72 19.84
CA ARG A 297 1.62 -10.02 19.44
C ARG A 297 0.85 -10.59 20.61
N THR A 298 -0.37 -10.12 20.81
CA THR A 298 -1.33 -10.74 21.72
C THR A 298 -2.31 -11.54 20.87
N MET A 299 -2.21 -12.86 20.93
CA MET A 299 -3.07 -13.77 20.19
C MET A 299 -3.40 -14.98 21.06
N ASP A 300 -4.69 -15.31 21.12
CA ASP A 300 -5.18 -16.59 21.64
C ASP A 300 -5.45 -17.50 20.44
N PHE A 301 -4.56 -18.47 20.22
CA PHE A 301 -4.64 -19.36 19.05
C PHE A 301 -5.90 -20.23 19.08
N GLU A 302 -6.32 -20.74 20.24
CA GLU A 302 -7.53 -21.55 20.34
C GLU A 302 -8.80 -20.74 20.01
N LYS A 303 -8.85 -19.50 20.47
CA LYS A 303 -9.92 -18.56 20.07
C LYS A 303 -9.91 -18.29 18.58
N LEU A 304 -8.74 -17.98 18.00
CA LEU A 304 -8.58 -17.74 16.57
C LEU A 304 -9.04 -18.95 15.76
N LYS A 305 -8.58 -20.14 16.12
CA LYS A 305 -8.97 -21.40 15.48
C LYS A 305 -10.47 -21.61 15.52
N GLY A 306 -11.10 -21.45 16.70
CA GLY A 306 -12.55 -21.60 16.84
C GLY A 306 -13.33 -20.63 15.94
N ILE A 307 -12.84 -19.41 15.73
CA ILE A 307 -13.45 -18.43 14.82
C ILE A 307 -13.25 -18.84 13.36
N VAL A 308 -12.04 -19.26 12.99
CA VAL A 308 -11.74 -19.75 11.63
C VAL A 308 -12.60 -20.96 11.28
N ASP A 309 -12.70 -21.96 12.16
CA ASP A 309 -13.55 -23.13 11.99
C ASP A 309 -15.04 -22.76 11.82
N ARG A 310 -15.48 -21.78 12.59
CA ARG A 310 -16.85 -21.27 12.49
C ARG A 310 -17.11 -20.59 11.15
N ILE A 311 -16.23 -19.72 10.68
CA ILE A 311 -16.33 -19.09 9.35
C ILE A 311 -16.28 -20.17 8.26
N HIS A 312 -15.42 -21.14 8.41
CA HIS A 312 -15.33 -22.28 7.48
C HIS A 312 -16.68 -23.05 7.39
N SER A 313 -17.35 -23.23 8.53
CA SER A 313 -18.65 -23.91 8.57
C SER A 313 -19.79 -23.20 7.82
N PHE A 314 -19.66 -21.90 7.54
CA PHE A 314 -20.63 -21.17 6.72
C PHE A 314 -20.58 -21.59 5.25
N GLY A 315 -19.42 -22.02 4.75
CA GLY A 315 -19.23 -22.50 3.38
C GLY A 315 -19.32 -21.42 2.29
N ASN A 316 -19.30 -20.16 2.67
CA ASN A 316 -19.51 -19.02 1.76
C ASN A 316 -18.29 -18.07 1.66
N ILE A 317 -17.32 -18.18 2.56
CA ILE A 317 -16.16 -17.27 2.65
C ILE A 317 -14.87 -18.04 2.44
N HIS A 318 -14.06 -17.58 1.49
CA HIS A 318 -12.72 -18.09 1.30
C HIS A 318 -11.78 -17.45 2.33
N GLN A 319 -11.00 -18.28 3.02
CA GLN A 319 -10.04 -17.85 4.04
C GLN A 319 -8.61 -18.20 3.60
N HIS A 320 -7.70 -17.25 3.69
CA HIS A 320 -6.27 -17.45 3.64
C HIS A 320 -5.69 -17.25 5.03
N LEU A 321 -4.87 -18.19 5.48
CA LEU A 321 -4.21 -18.15 6.78
C LEU A 321 -2.71 -18.00 6.53
N ASP A 322 -2.09 -16.94 7.07
CA ASP A 322 -0.71 -16.60 6.78
C ASP A 322 0.21 -16.93 7.94
N LEU A 323 1.33 -17.57 7.61
CA LEU A 323 2.45 -17.82 8.51
C LEU A 323 3.69 -17.06 8.03
N ILE A 324 4.54 -16.61 8.95
CA ILE A 324 5.81 -15.96 8.64
C ILE A 324 6.96 -16.91 9.05
N ALA A 325 7.76 -17.31 8.07
CA ALA A 325 8.99 -18.05 8.32
C ALA A 325 10.13 -17.10 8.75
N GLY A 326 10.95 -17.53 9.70
CA GLY A 326 12.12 -16.80 10.17
C GLY A 326 11.87 -15.79 11.28
N LEU A 327 10.77 -15.90 11.99
CA LEU A 327 10.50 -15.14 13.20
C LEU A 327 11.45 -15.54 14.35
N PRO A 328 11.68 -14.66 15.36
CA PRO A 328 12.47 -15.02 16.54
C PRO A 328 11.93 -16.28 17.24
N TYR A 329 12.83 -17.15 17.73
CA TYR A 329 12.53 -18.39 18.42
C TYR A 329 11.78 -19.44 17.57
N GLU A 330 11.77 -19.28 16.25
CA GLU A 330 11.14 -20.21 15.32
C GLU A 330 12.19 -20.88 14.43
N ASP A 331 12.49 -22.15 14.70
CA ASP A 331 13.26 -23.01 13.83
C ASP A 331 12.34 -23.78 12.86
N TYR A 332 12.94 -24.65 12.04
CA TYR A 332 12.19 -25.45 11.07
C TYR A 332 11.13 -26.34 11.72
N ASP A 333 11.44 -26.97 12.86
CA ASP A 333 10.49 -27.88 13.51
C ASP A 333 9.33 -27.12 14.15
N SER A 334 9.60 -25.95 14.74
CA SER A 334 8.57 -25.04 15.26
C SER A 334 7.67 -24.49 14.12
N PHE A 335 8.27 -24.07 13.01
CA PHE A 335 7.50 -23.61 11.83
C PHE A 335 6.64 -24.73 11.25
N ARG A 336 7.20 -25.96 11.15
CA ARG A 336 6.43 -27.13 10.71
C ARG A 336 5.25 -27.44 11.64
N HIS A 337 5.41 -27.22 12.95
CA HIS A 337 4.31 -27.33 13.93
C HIS A 337 3.24 -26.30 13.61
N SER A 338 3.60 -25.02 13.52
CA SER A 338 2.67 -23.93 13.16
C SER A 338 1.92 -24.22 11.85
N PHE A 339 2.63 -24.76 10.85
CA PHE A 339 2.01 -25.14 9.57
C PHE A 339 0.97 -26.26 9.69
N ASN A 340 1.22 -27.23 10.57
CA ASN A 340 0.28 -28.33 10.78
C ASN A 340 -0.91 -27.95 11.68
N ASP A 341 -0.77 -26.92 12.52
CA ASP A 341 -1.82 -26.43 13.41
C ASP A 341 -2.87 -25.60 12.64
N VAL A 342 -2.43 -24.96 11.57
CA VAL A 342 -3.22 -24.07 10.69
C VAL A 342 -3.75 -24.81 9.46
#